data_270b8baef536966af98d810f0adb854c
#
_entry.id   270b8baef536966af98d810f0adb854c
#
_cell.length_a   1.000
_cell.length_b   1.000
_cell.length_c   1.000
_cell.angle_alpha   90.00
_cell.angle_beta   90.00
_cell.angle_gamma   90.00
#
_symmetry.space_group_name_H-M   'P 1'
#
loop_
_entity.id
_entity.type
_entity.pdbx_description
1 polymer ?
#
loop_
_entity_poly.entity_id
_entity_poly.type
_entity_poly.pdbx_seq_one_letter_code
_entity_poly.pdbx_strand_id
1 'polypeptide(L)'
;MIYNFVIALYISAVHLAALFNKKVAKMVKGEKEAFAVLKKQIDPQAKYLWFHAASLGEFEQGRPLIEQIRKQYPQYKILQTFFSPSGYEVRKDYKGADVVCYLPLDSPRNVKKFIDLAHPYMAFFIKYEFWCNYLSELKRRNIPVYSVSSIFRPQQIFFRWYGGSYKNVLKCFDHLFVQNEESVRLLESIGVTRTTVVGDTRFDRVLEICSQAKELPLVESFKGNNRKTFVAGSSWAPDEDIFIPYFNEHPEMKLIIAPHVIDESHLREIIGKLKRPVVRYTQATEENVKQADCLIIDCFGLLSSIYRYGEISYVGGGFGVSIHNTLEAAVYGIPVIFGPNNYKFLEAQGLKACQGGFEIQGKEDFDRLMNKFLSDEACLHEAGKNAGDYVRNNAGALEKIMNTVSL
;
A
#
# COMPACT_ATOMS: atom_id res chain seq x y z
N MET A 1 -11.57 32.22 4.89
CA MET A 1 -12.83 32.28 5.64
C MET A 1 -13.76 31.11 5.29
N ILE A 2 -14.11 30.88 4.03
CA ILE A 2 -15.00 29.77 3.58
C ILE A 2 -14.48 28.40 4.01
N TYR A 3 -13.18 28.11 3.80
CA TYR A 3 -12.59 26.82 4.19
C TYR A 3 -12.80 26.50 5.66
N ASN A 4 -12.52 27.45 6.56
CA ASN A 4 -12.67 27.24 8.00
C ASN A 4 -14.12 27.04 8.43
N PHE A 5 -15.08 27.66 7.72
CA PHE A 5 -16.50 27.39 7.94
C PHE A 5 -16.86 25.96 7.53
N VAL A 6 -16.40 25.50 6.35
CA VAL A 6 -16.60 24.10 5.89
C VAL A 6 -15.96 23.12 6.87
N ILE A 7 -14.73 23.40 7.34
CA ILE A 7 -14.06 22.56 8.33
C ILE A 7 -14.83 22.51 9.67
N ALA A 8 -15.40 23.62 10.12
CA ALA A 8 -16.21 23.62 11.34
C ALA A 8 -17.45 22.74 11.20
N LEU A 9 -18.14 22.80 10.05
CA LEU A 9 -19.26 21.92 9.74
C LEU A 9 -18.82 20.45 9.65
N TYR A 10 -17.70 20.17 9.00
CA TYR A 10 -17.13 18.84 8.92
C TYR A 10 -16.79 18.28 10.31
N ILE A 11 -16.15 19.06 11.17
CA ILE A 11 -15.84 18.68 12.56
C ILE A 11 -17.13 18.34 13.32
N SER A 12 -18.18 19.17 13.17
CA SER A 12 -19.47 18.91 13.82
C SER A 12 -20.11 17.61 13.32
N ALA A 13 -20.06 17.37 12.01
CA ALA A 13 -20.56 16.14 11.39
C ALA A 13 -19.77 14.90 11.86
N VAL A 14 -18.43 15.00 11.97
CA VAL A 14 -17.57 13.92 12.49
C VAL A 14 -17.92 13.60 13.96
N HIS A 15 -18.11 14.60 14.82
CA HIS A 15 -18.52 14.37 16.21
C HIS A 15 -19.89 13.72 16.30
N LEU A 16 -20.85 14.13 15.45
CA LEU A 16 -22.17 13.50 15.39
C LEU A 16 -22.07 12.04 14.91
N ALA A 17 -21.31 11.79 13.84
CA ALA A 17 -21.10 10.44 13.31
C ALA A 17 -20.40 9.52 14.32
N ALA A 18 -19.56 10.06 15.22
CA ALA A 18 -18.91 9.30 16.27
C ALA A 18 -19.88 8.67 17.27
N LEU A 19 -21.11 9.21 17.40
CA LEU A 19 -22.15 8.63 18.26
C LEU A 19 -22.70 7.30 17.71
N PHE A 20 -22.64 7.12 16.39
CA PHE A 20 -23.25 5.97 15.69
C PHE A 20 -22.23 5.03 15.05
N ASN A 21 -20.96 5.46 14.91
CA ASN A 21 -19.93 4.69 14.20
C ASN A 21 -18.68 4.51 15.10
N LYS A 22 -18.44 3.28 15.53
CA LYS A 22 -17.31 2.91 16.40
C LYS A 22 -15.94 3.30 15.81
N LYS A 23 -15.77 3.24 14.48
CA LYS A 23 -14.52 3.62 13.82
C LYS A 23 -14.28 5.13 13.91
N VAL A 24 -15.31 5.94 13.69
CA VAL A 24 -15.26 7.41 13.83
C VAL A 24 -15.07 7.80 15.30
N ALA A 25 -15.72 7.11 16.22
CA ALA A 25 -15.53 7.34 17.67
C ALA A 25 -14.08 7.12 18.12
N LYS A 26 -13.42 6.05 17.63
CA LYS A 26 -11.98 5.80 17.87
C LYS A 26 -11.11 6.94 17.33
N MET A 27 -11.40 7.42 16.13
CA MET A 27 -10.66 8.54 15.52
C MET A 27 -10.78 9.80 16.39
N VAL A 28 -11.99 10.22 16.72
CA VAL A 28 -12.24 11.42 17.57
C VAL A 28 -11.57 11.31 18.94
N LYS A 29 -11.59 10.13 19.55
CA LYS A 29 -10.88 9.87 20.81
C LYS A 29 -9.36 10.02 20.62
N GLY A 30 -8.80 9.36 19.61
CA GLY A 30 -7.37 9.37 19.33
C GLY A 30 -6.84 10.77 19.00
N GLU A 31 -7.63 11.59 18.28
CA GLU A 31 -7.26 12.98 18.00
C GLU A 31 -7.17 13.84 19.28
N LYS A 32 -8.06 13.63 20.24
CA LYS A 32 -7.98 14.30 21.55
C LYS A 32 -6.75 13.86 22.34
N GLU A 33 -6.43 12.56 22.28
CA GLU A 33 -5.28 11.97 22.94
C GLU A 33 -3.95 12.38 22.30
N ALA A 34 -3.95 12.73 21.00
CA ALA A 34 -2.73 13.12 20.27
C ALA A 34 -1.95 14.25 20.97
N PHE A 35 -2.63 15.24 21.54
CA PHE A 35 -1.96 16.32 22.27
C PHE A 35 -1.27 15.86 23.56
N ALA A 36 -1.83 14.84 24.23
CA ALA A 36 -1.21 14.24 25.41
C ALA A 36 0.01 13.41 25.02
N VAL A 37 -0.10 12.65 23.92
CA VAL A 37 1.02 11.88 23.35
C VAL A 37 2.18 12.82 23.00
N LEU A 38 1.91 13.89 22.25
CA LEU A 38 2.94 14.86 21.87
C LEU A 38 3.62 15.49 23.09
N LYS A 39 2.85 15.95 24.08
CA LYS A 39 3.40 16.53 25.31
C LYS A 39 4.30 15.57 26.08
N LYS A 40 4.00 14.25 26.05
CA LYS A 40 4.73 13.23 26.80
C LYS A 40 5.95 12.73 26.05
N GLN A 41 5.88 12.63 24.71
CA GLN A 41 6.87 11.89 23.91
C GLN A 41 7.77 12.79 23.06
N ILE A 42 7.35 14.01 22.74
CA ILE A 42 8.22 14.93 21.97
C ILE A 42 9.35 15.43 22.86
N ASP A 43 10.55 15.26 22.38
CA ASP A 43 11.77 15.85 22.97
C ASP A 43 11.98 17.25 22.35
N PRO A 44 11.89 18.32 23.15
CA PRO A 44 11.99 19.68 22.63
C PRO A 44 13.35 20.03 22.01
N GLN A 45 14.40 19.24 22.32
CA GLN A 45 15.75 19.47 21.80
C GLN A 45 16.02 18.71 20.49
N ALA A 46 15.15 17.76 20.12
CA ALA A 46 15.33 16.95 18.93
C ALA A 46 14.69 17.62 17.69
N LYS A 47 15.29 17.37 16.53
CA LYS A 47 14.73 17.76 15.23
C LYS A 47 13.81 16.64 14.73
N TYR A 48 12.51 16.92 14.61
CA TYR A 48 11.52 15.95 14.12
C TYR A 48 11.24 16.12 12.64
N LEU A 49 11.33 15.03 11.89
CA LEU A 49 10.75 14.92 10.56
C LEU A 49 9.33 14.37 10.71
N TRP A 50 8.35 15.16 10.31
CA TRP A 50 6.95 14.79 10.44
C TRP A 50 6.44 14.16 9.16
N PHE A 51 5.98 12.91 9.26
CA PHE A 51 5.29 12.18 8.19
C PHE A 51 3.80 12.11 8.49
N HIS A 52 2.99 12.43 7.51
CA HIS A 52 1.54 12.28 7.60
C HIS A 52 1.02 11.37 6.49
N ALA A 53 0.25 10.35 6.87
CA ALA A 53 -0.48 9.47 5.97
C ALA A 53 -1.91 9.28 6.51
N ALA A 54 -2.93 9.41 5.67
CA ALA A 54 -4.30 9.28 6.14
C ALA A 54 -4.64 7.85 6.58
N SER A 55 -4.10 6.84 5.90
CA SER A 55 -4.45 5.43 6.05
C SER A 55 -3.23 4.51 6.03
N LEU A 56 -3.46 3.21 6.27
CA LEU A 56 -2.41 2.20 6.16
C LEU A 56 -1.82 2.14 4.74
N GLY A 57 -2.65 2.20 3.70
CA GLY A 57 -2.17 2.12 2.31
C GLY A 57 -1.27 3.29 1.92
N GLU A 58 -1.55 4.49 2.41
CA GLU A 58 -0.69 5.66 2.21
C GLU A 58 0.59 5.57 3.04
N PHE A 59 0.48 5.08 4.28
CA PHE A 59 1.66 4.82 5.11
C PHE A 59 2.64 3.88 4.41
N GLU A 60 2.18 2.78 3.80
CA GLU A 60 3.05 1.85 3.07
C GLU A 60 3.76 2.51 1.86
N GLN A 61 3.22 3.59 1.32
CA GLN A 61 3.92 4.41 0.31
C GLN A 61 4.96 5.37 0.93
N GLY A 62 4.70 5.90 2.12
CA GLY A 62 5.65 6.75 2.84
C GLY A 62 6.75 5.97 3.57
N ARG A 63 6.47 4.72 3.92
CA ARG A 63 7.33 3.89 4.75
C ARG A 63 8.75 3.69 4.20
N PRO A 64 8.96 3.43 2.90
CA PRO A 64 10.30 3.32 2.34
C PRO A 64 11.15 4.57 2.57
N LEU A 65 10.54 5.75 2.44
CA LEU A 65 11.23 7.03 2.69
C LEU A 65 11.58 7.18 4.19
N ILE A 66 10.67 6.82 5.08
CA ILE A 66 10.92 6.83 6.53
C ILE A 66 12.10 5.91 6.89
N GLU A 67 12.09 4.69 6.39
CA GLU A 67 13.13 3.69 6.68
C GLU A 67 14.50 4.11 6.10
N GLN A 68 14.51 4.66 4.89
CA GLN A 68 15.71 5.19 4.25
C GLN A 68 16.31 6.39 5.02
N ILE A 69 15.47 7.35 5.42
CA ILE A 69 15.88 8.50 6.23
C ILE A 69 16.40 8.04 7.59
N ARG A 70 15.71 7.10 8.25
CA ARG A 70 16.15 6.54 9.53
C ARG A 70 17.54 5.92 9.45
N LYS A 71 17.83 5.24 8.35
CA LYS A 71 19.13 4.61 8.08
C LYS A 71 20.24 5.61 7.80
N GLN A 72 19.95 6.63 6.96
CA GLN A 72 20.97 7.57 6.50
C GLN A 72 21.17 8.76 7.43
N TYR A 73 20.12 9.18 8.16
CA TYR A 73 20.09 10.39 8.99
C TYR A 73 19.58 10.08 10.41
N PRO A 74 20.27 9.23 11.17
CA PRO A 74 19.84 8.78 12.50
C PRO A 74 19.75 9.90 13.54
N GLN A 75 20.30 11.09 13.26
CA GLN A 75 20.21 12.28 14.12
C GLN A 75 18.80 12.89 14.17
N TYR A 76 17.94 12.60 13.18
CA TYR A 76 16.57 13.07 13.19
C TYR A 76 15.65 12.08 13.88
N LYS A 77 14.66 12.59 14.61
CA LYS A 77 13.54 11.82 15.11
C LYS A 77 12.38 11.85 14.14
N ILE A 78 11.58 10.80 14.13
CA ILE A 78 10.43 10.65 13.23
C ILE A 78 9.14 10.79 14.03
N LEU A 79 8.28 11.73 13.62
CA LEU A 79 6.90 11.83 14.04
C LEU A 79 6.00 11.29 12.92
N GLN A 80 5.27 10.21 13.15
CA GLN A 80 4.28 9.68 12.22
C GLN A 80 2.87 10.03 12.69
N THR A 81 2.06 10.60 11.82
CA THR A 81 0.65 10.86 12.11
C THR A 81 -0.27 10.14 11.14
N PHE A 82 -1.44 9.72 11.66
CA PHE A 82 -2.50 9.10 10.88
C PHE A 82 -3.81 9.86 11.05
N PHE A 83 -4.64 9.85 10.00
CA PHE A 83 -6.00 10.36 10.09
C PHE A 83 -7.00 9.24 10.41
N SER A 84 -6.86 8.08 9.78
CA SER A 84 -7.77 6.95 9.91
C SER A 84 -7.29 5.92 10.94
N PRO A 85 -8.23 5.28 11.68
CA PRO A 85 -7.91 4.13 12.53
C PRO A 85 -7.25 2.97 11.77
N SER A 86 -7.52 2.81 10.47
CA SER A 86 -6.89 1.75 9.67
C SER A 86 -5.37 1.85 9.60
N GLY A 87 -4.83 3.06 9.67
CA GLY A 87 -3.38 3.27 9.76
C GLY A 87 -2.90 3.18 11.21
N TYR A 88 -3.51 3.96 12.10
CA TYR A 88 -3.06 4.08 13.48
C TYR A 88 -3.10 2.77 14.25
N GLU A 89 -4.24 2.06 14.26
CA GLU A 89 -4.40 0.83 15.04
C GLU A 89 -3.41 -0.27 14.63
N VAL A 90 -3.02 -0.29 13.37
CA VAL A 90 -2.06 -1.27 12.83
C VAL A 90 -0.61 -0.83 13.07
N ARG A 91 -0.35 0.48 13.11
CA ARG A 91 1.03 1.03 13.12
C ARG A 91 1.37 1.89 14.33
N LYS A 92 0.53 1.94 15.38
CA LYS A 92 0.81 2.70 16.61
C LYS A 92 2.11 2.30 17.31
N ASP A 93 2.55 1.06 17.14
CA ASP A 93 3.80 0.51 17.69
C ASP A 93 4.92 0.39 16.64
N TYR A 94 4.84 1.17 15.55
CA TYR A 94 5.82 1.13 14.47
C TYR A 94 7.20 1.62 14.94
N LYS A 95 8.19 0.73 14.88
CA LYS A 95 9.55 0.96 15.38
C LYS A 95 10.38 1.94 14.53
N GLY A 96 9.94 2.23 13.32
CA GLY A 96 10.58 3.23 12.45
C GLY A 96 10.25 4.67 12.81
N ALA A 97 9.30 4.91 13.73
CA ALA A 97 8.96 6.25 14.21
C ALA A 97 9.18 6.36 15.74
N ASP A 98 9.62 7.54 16.21
CA ASP A 98 9.82 7.82 17.64
C ASP A 98 8.51 8.18 18.32
N VAL A 99 7.61 8.85 17.58
CA VAL A 99 6.28 9.22 18.05
C VAL A 99 5.25 8.86 16.98
N VAL A 100 4.18 8.18 17.38
CA VAL A 100 3.03 7.86 16.51
C VAL A 100 1.75 8.36 17.17
N CYS A 101 0.96 9.17 16.45
CA CYS A 101 -0.32 9.65 16.95
C CYS A 101 -1.33 9.91 15.81
N TYR A 102 -2.58 10.22 16.18
CA TYR A 102 -3.54 10.77 15.22
C TYR A 102 -3.21 12.23 14.89
N LEU A 103 -3.53 12.64 13.64
CA LEU A 103 -3.53 14.05 13.29
C LEU A 103 -4.82 14.70 13.77
N PRO A 104 -4.78 15.72 14.64
CA PRO A 104 -5.97 16.47 15.03
C PRO A 104 -6.64 17.15 13.83
N LEU A 105 -7.98 17.23 13.85
CA LEU A 105 -8.77 17.86 12.77
C LEU A 105 -8.27 19.27 12.46
N ASP A 106 -8.29 19.65 11.18
CA ASP A 106 -7.65 20.84 10.58
C ASP A 106 -8.32 22.17 10.96
N SER A 107 -8.57 22.40 12.26
CA SER A 107 -9.01 23.70 12.76
C SER A 107 -7.80 24.59 13.09
N PRO A 108 -7.88 25.91 12.92
CA PRO A 108 -6.76 26.83 13.22
C PRO A 108 -6.19 26.66 14.64
N ARG A 109 -7.07 26.38 15.62
CA ARG A 109 -6.67 26.15 17.01
C ARG A 109 -5.88 24.84 17.17
N ASN A 110 -6.38 23.75 16.60
CA ASN A 110 -5.72 22.46 16.68
C ASN A 110 -4.36 22.48 15.97
N VAL A 111 -4.32 23.07 14.78
CA VAL A 111 -3.11 23.20 13.96
C VAL A 111 -2.02 23.96 14.71
N LYS A 112 -2.35 25.15 15.23
CA LYS A 112 -1.39 25.92 16.00
C LYS A 112 -0.85 25.12 17.17
N LYS A 113 -1.74 24.52 17.98
CA LYS A 113 -1.36 23.72 19.16
C LYS A 113 -0.52 22.49 18.78
N PHE A 114 -0.87 21.82 17.68
CA PHE A 114 -0.12 20.65 17.20
C PHE A 114 1.31 21.05 16.79
N ILE A 115 1.46 22.06 15.96
CA ILE A 115 2.78 22.52 15.49
C ILE A 115 3.60 23.10 16.65
N ASP A 116 2.98 23.77 17.61
CA ASP A 116 3.66 24.27 18.82
C ASP A 116 4.21 23.15 19.69
N LEU A 117 3.56 21.99 19.72
CA LEU A 117 3.99 20.82 20.50
C LEU A 117 4.96 19.92 19.74
N ALA A 118 4.73 19.72 18.43
CA ALA A 118 5.49 18.80 17.60
C ALA A 118 6.83 19.38 17.14
N HIS A 119 6.95 20.71 17.02
CA HIS A 119 8.14 21.43 16.53
C HIS A 119 8.78 20.75 15.31
N PRO A 120 8.03 20.47 14.22
CA PRO A 120 8.60 19.75 13.09
C PRO A 120 9.69 20.59 12.42
N TYR A 121 10.84 19.96 12.18
CA TYR A 121 11.91 20.56 11.39
C TYR A 121 11.55 20.58 9.91
N MET A 122 10.80 19.56 9.44
CA MET A 122 10.35 19.37 8.07
C MET A 122 9.12 18.46 8.08
N ALA A 123 8.24 18.57 7.06
CA ALA A 123 7.02 17.77 6.97
C ALA A 123 6.88 17.10 5.61
N PHE A 124 6.41 15.85 5.62
CA PHE A 124 6.13 15.02 4.44
C PHE A 124 4.67 14.56 4.48
N PHE A 125 3.91 14.96 3.48
CA PHE A 125 2.51 14.56 3.30
C PHE A 125 2.41 13.52 2.19
N ILE A 126 1.85 12.36 2.51
CA ILE A 126 1.78 11.25 1.58
C ILE A 126 0.48 11.32 0.79
N LYS A 127 0.57 11.27 -0.54
CA LYS A 127 -0.56 11.31 -1.50
C LYS A 127 -1.41 12.60 -1.44
N TYR A 128 -2.68 12.47 -1.00
CA TYR A 128 -3.74 13.46 -1.20
C TYR A 128 -4.03 14.32 0.04
N GLU A 129 -3.08 14.45 0.93
CA GLU A 129 -3.24 15.10 2.22
C GLU A 129 -3.02 16.62 2.12
N PHE A 130 -4.02 17.35 1.61
CA PHE A 130 -3.97 18.79 1.34
C PHE A 130 -4.72 19.60 2.41
N TRP A 131 -4.33 19.46 3.67
CA TRP A 131 -4.91 20.12 4.83
C TRP A 131 -4.54 21.61 4.88
N CYS A 132 -5.47 22.49 4.51
CA CYS A 132 -5.20 23.91 4.24
C CYS A 132 -4.61 24.66 5.44
N ASN A 133 -5.15 24.46 6.65
CA ASN A 133 -4.64 25.16 7.83
C ASN A 133 -3.25 24.65 8.23
N TYR A 134 -3.03 23.30 8.21
CA TYR A 134 -1.70 22.74 8.46
C TYR A 134 -0.66 23.27 7.48
N LEU A 135 -0.93 23.19 6.18
CA LEU A 135 -0.01 23.61 5.14
C LEU A 135 0.27 25.13 5.21
N SER A 136 -0.77 25.93 5.44
CA SER A 136 -0.62 27.39 5.60
C SER A 136 0.19 27.75 6.84
N GLU A 137 0.01 27.08 7.95
CA GLU A 137 0.74 27.36 9.19
C GLU A 137 2.20 26.90 9.09
N LEU A 138 2.49 25.75 8.46
CA LEU A 138 3.85 25.31 8.17
C LEU A 138 4.58 26.34 7.30
N LYS A 139 3.92 26.79 6.22
CA LYS A 139 4.47 27.83 5.33
C LYS A 139 4.73 29.14 6.06
N ARG A 140 3.77 29.58 6.92
CA ARG A 140 3.92 30.81 7.74
C ARG A 140 5.12 30.73 8.68
N ARG A 141 5.46 29.53 9.17
CA ARG A 141 6.60 29.29 10.06
C ARG A 141 7.90 28.97 9.31
N ASN A 142 7.90 28.99 7.98
CA ASN A 142 9.03 28.60 7.13
C ASN A 142 9.52 27.17 7.41
N ILE A 143 8.62 26.26 7.74
CA ILE A 143 8.90 24.84 7.90
C ILE A 143 8.77 24.19 6.52
N PRO A 144 9.82 23.54 5.97
CA PRO A 144 9.77 22.91 4.66
C PRO A 144 8.71 21.80 4.61
N VAL A 145 7.92 21.78 3.52
CA VAL A 145 6.83 20.82 3.33
C VAL A 145 6.94 20.15 1.97
N TYR A 146 6.90 18.82 1.97
CA TYR A 146 6.99 17.98 0.78
C TYR A 146 5.74 17.14 0.62
N SER A 147 5.23 17.02 -0.61
CA SER A 147 4.21 16.05 -0.98
C SER A 147 4.89 14.86 -1.64
N VAL A 148 4.56 13.63 -1.22
CA VAL A 148 5.22 12.40 -1.69
C VAL A 148 4.21 11.49 -2.37
N SER A 149 4.56 11.00 -3.56
CA SER A 149 3.77 10.06 -4.37
C SER A 149 2.36 10.55 -4.69
N SER A 150 2.17 11.86 -4.85
CA SER A 150 0.88 12.45 -5.23
C SER A 150 0.57 12.20 -6.70
N ILE A 151 -0.73 12.08 -7.01
CA ILE A 151 -1.22 12.01 -8.39
C ILE A 151 -2.35 13.03 -8.56
N PHE A 152 -2.28 13.82 -9.62
CA PHE A 152 -3.29 14.83 -9.90
C PHE A 152 -4.15 14.43 -11.10
N ARG A 153 -5.42 14.82 -11.07
CA ARG A 153 -6.41 14.53 -12.11
C ARG A 153 -7.19 15.78 -12.47
N PRO A 154 -7.59 15.98 -13.75
CA PRO A 154 -8.28 17.19 -14.20
C PRO A 154 -9.59 17.50 -13.46
N GLN A 155 -10.23 16.46 -12.90
CA GLN A 155 -11.50 16.60 -12.19
C GLN A 155 -11.35 17.18 -10.77
N GLN A 156 -10.16 17.21 -10.22
CA GLN A 156 -9.93 17.73 -8.86
C GLN A 156 -10.18 19.23 -8.78
N ILE A 157 -10.64 19.68 -7.62
CA ILE A 157 -11.05 21.07 -7.36
C ILE A 157 -9.99 22.11 -7.71
N PHE A 158 -8.70 21.76 -7.59
CA PHE A 158 -7.58 22.67 -7.86
C PHE A 158 -7.54 23.18 -9.30
N PHE A 159 -8.04 22.39 -10.25
CA PHE A 159 -8.02 22.66 -11.70
C PHE A 159 -9.37 23.14 -12.23
N ARG A 160 -10.35 23.31 -11.34
CA ARG A 160 -11.67 23.82 -11.71
C ARG A 160 -11.72 25.35 -11.59
N TRP A 161 -12.52 25.98 -12.43
CA TRP A 161 -12.70 27.45 -12.43
C TRP A 161 -13.15 28.00 -11.07
N TYR A 162 -13.92 27.22 -10.28
CA TYR A 162 -14.40 27.57 -8.95
C TYR A 162 -13.40 27.20 -7.82
N GLY A 163 -12.31 26.52 -8.12
CA GLY A 163 -11.28 26.12 -7.16
C GLY A 163 -10.27 27.21 -6.78
N GLY A 164 -10.51 28.45 -7.21
CA GLY A 164 -9.56 29.56 -7.22
C GLY A 164 -8.69 29.79 -5.97
N SER A 165 -9.29 29.84 -4.78
CA SER A 165 -8.54 30.01 -3.54
C SER A 165 -7.94 28.69 -3.02
N TYR A 166 -8.55 27.55 -3.35
CA TYR A 166 -8.09 26.25 -2.87
C TYR A 166 -6.80 25.79 -3.55
N LYS A 167 -6.55 26.18 -4.80
CA LYS A 167 -5.26 25.90 -5.48
C LYS A 167 -4.05 26.50 -4.77
N ASN A 168 -4.23 27.58 -3.98
CA ASN A 168 -3.14 28.18 -3.24
C ASN A 168 -2.56 27.28 -2.14
N VAL A 169 -3.32 26.27 -1.70
CA VAL A 169 -2.83 25.24 -0.77
C VAL A 169 -1.65 24.49 -1.35
N LEU A 170 -1.69 24.19 -2.65
CA LEU A 170 -0.59 23.49 -3.34
C LEU A 170 0.69 24.33 -3.41
N LYS A 171 0.58 25.65 -3.37
CA LYS A 171 1.73 26.58 -3.31
C LYS A 171 2.41 26.63 -1.94
N CYS A 172 1.81 26.00 -0.93
CA CYS A 172 2.43 25.87 0.38
C CYS A 172 3.56 24.82 0.41
N PHE A 173 3.52 23.85 -0.51
CA PHE A 173 4.59 22.86 -0.62
C PHE A 173 5.86 23.49 -1.19
N ASP A 174 7.00 23.13 -0.62
CA ASP A 174 8.30 23.49 -1.15
C ASP A 174 8.66 22.60 -2.35
N HIS A 175 8.18 21.35 -2.38
CA HIS A 175 8.26 20.49 -3.54
C HIS A 175 7.14 19.43 -3.55
N LEU A 176 6.65 19.08 -4.75
CA LEU A 176 5.68 18.00 -4.95
C LEU A 176 6.31 16.89 -5.79
N PHE A 177 6.50 15.74 -5.17
CA PHE A 177 6.94 14.51 -5.82
C PHE A 177 5.71 13.76 -6.34
N VAL A 178 5.53 13.76 -7.65
CA VAL A 178 4.34 13.24 -8.32
C VAL A 178 4.60 11.94 -9.04
N GLN A 179 3.53 11.18 -9.32
CA GLN A 179 3.68 9.86 -9.94
C GLN A 179 3.83 9.90 -11.46
N ASN A 180 3.34 10.95 -12.15
CA ASN A 180 3.33 10.99 -13.61
C ASN A 180 3.42 12.41 -14.17
N GLU A 181 3.73 12.51 -15.47
CA GLU A 181 3.88 13.76 -16.22
C GLU A 181 2.54 14.54 -16.36
N GLU A 182 1.39 13.85 -16.35
CA GLU A 182 0.10 14.52 -16.37
C GLU A 182 -0.09 15.38 -15.12
N SER A 183 0.34 14.88 -13.96
CA SER A 183 0.31 15.64 -12.72
C SER A 183 1.18 16.89 -12.78
N VAL A 184 2.34 16.83 -13.41
CA VAL A 184 3.21 18.00 -13.63
C VAL A 184 2.49 19.05 -14.47
N ARG A 185 1.98 18.65 -15.65
CA ARG A 185 1.26 19.58 -16.55
C ARG A 185 0.05 20.24 -15.87
N LEU A 186 -0.70 19.49 -15.07
CA LEU A 186 -1.82 20.04 -14.31
C LEU A 186 -1.37 21.05 -13.25
N LEU A 187 -0.31 20.76 -12.52
CA LEU A 187 0.25 21.67 -11.52
C LEU A 187 0.83 22.94 -12.15
N GLU A 188 1.55 22.83 -13.25
CA GLU A 188 2.08 23.98 -14.01
C GLU A 188 0.97 24.89 -14.52
N SER A 189 -0.19 24.33 -14.95
CA SER A 189 -1.35 25.10 -15.40
C SER A 189 -1.93 26.06 -14.35
N ILE A 190 -1.62 25.83 -13.07
CA ILE A 190 -2.04 26.68 -11.94
C ILE A 190 -0.86 27.43 -11.27
N GLY A 191 0.31 27.41 -11.91
CA GLY A 191 1.51 28.12 -11.45
C GLY A 191 2.23 27.43 -10.28
N VAL A 192 2.18 26.08 -10.22
CA VAL A 192 2.95 25.24 -9.30
C VAL A 192 4.02 24.52 -10.10
N THR A 193 5.27 24.97 -10.01
CA THR A 193 6.40 24.52 -10.85
C THR A 193 7.45 23.72 -10.10
N ARG A 194 7.40 23.69 -8.76
CA ARG A 194 8.33 22.89 -7.94
C ARG A 194 7.84 21.45 -7.87
N THR A 195 8.01 20.73 -8.95
CA THR A 195 7.51 19.37 -9.11
C THR A 195 8.58 18.45 -9.71
N THR A 196 8.57 17.19 -9.33
CA THR A 196 9.42 16.16 -9.94
C THR A 196 8.61 14.86 -10.11
N VAL A 197 8.68 14.27 -11.30
CA VAL A 197 8.11 12.93 -11.52
C VAL A 197 9.05 11.90 -10.90
N VAL A 198 8.59 11.30 -9.82
CA VAL A 198 9.34 10.25 -9.13
C VAL A 198 8.74 8.85 -9.37
N GLY A 199 7.45 8.75 -9.67
CA GLY A 199 6.73 7.49 -9.69
C GLY A 199 6.10 7.15 -8.34
N ASP A 200 5.86 5.87 -8.12
CA ASP A 200 5.27 5.36 -6.89
C ASP A 200 6.32 4.63 -6.05
N THR A 201 6.54 5.08 -4.84
CA THR A 201 7.50 4.50 -3.89
C THR A 201 7.21 3.04 -3.53
N ARG A 202 6.02 2.51 -3.84
CA ARG A 202 5.69 1.09 -3.66
C ARG A 202 6.55 0.18 -4.54
N PHE A 203 7.01 0.64 -5.70
CA PHE A 203 7.94 -0.12 -6.54
C PHE A 203 9.30 -0.33 -5.85
N ASP A 204 9.84 0.72 -5.24
CA ASP A 204 11.06 0.61 -4.43
C ASP A 204 10.86 -0.33 -3.25
N ARG A 205 9.69 -0.24 -2.60
CA ARG A 205 9.36 -1.07 -1.44
C ARG A 205 9.31 -2.56 -1.75
N VAL A 206 8.67 -2.96 -2.85
CA VAL A 206 8.59 -4.39 -3.19
C VAL A 206 9.94 -4.95 -3.63
N LEU A 207 10.81 -4.15 -4.26
CA LEU A 207 12.20 -4.53 -4.55
C LEU A 207 13.01 -4.75 -3.28
N GLU A 208 12.86 -3.86 -2.30
CA GLU A 208 13.51 -4.02 -0.99
C GLU A 208 13.02 -5.29 -0.27
N ILE A 209 11.69 -5.50 -0.21
CA ILE A 209 11.10 -6.72 0.40
C ILE A 209 11.60 -7.97 -0.33
N CYS A 210 11.65 -7.95 -1.65
CA CYS A 210 12.15 -9.06 -2.46
C CYS A 210 13.62 -9.39 -2.14
N SER A 211 14.47 -8.36 -2.00
CA SER A 211 15.89 -8.54 -1.64
C SER A 211 16.09 -9.10 -0.23
N GLN A 212 15.13 -8.87 0.68
CA GLN A 212 15.13 -9.34 2.07
C GLN A 212 14.22 -10.56 2.29
N ALA A 213 13.70 -11.16 1.20
CA ALA A 213 12.75 -12.26 1.28
C ALA A 213 13.35 -13.45 2.05
N LYS A 214 12.59 -13.94 3.02
CA LYS A 214 13.01 -15.08 3.85
C LYS A 214 13.02 -16.37 3.04
N GLU A 215 14.01 -17.19 3.30
CA GLU A 215 13.94 -18.59 2.90
C GLU A 215 12.94 -19.33 3.78
N LEU A 216 12.08 -20.12 3.14
CA LEU A 216 11.02 -20.87 3.80
C LEU A 216 11.22 -22.36 3.49
N PRO A 217 12.00 -23.11 4.29
CA PRO A 217 12.38 -24.50 3.99
C PRO A 217 11.19 -25.43 3.77
N LEU A 218 10.10 -25.25 4.52
CA LEU A 218 8.88 -26.04 4.34
C LEU A 218 8.19 -25.74 2.99
N VAL A 219 8.21 -24.49 2.52
CA VAL A 219 7.63 -24.13 1.22
C VAL A 219 8.53 -24.66 0.08
N GLU A 220 9.85 -24.60 0.26
CA GLU A 220 10.81 -25.21 -0.68
C GLU A 220 10.59 -26.74 -0.78
N SER A 221 10.46 -27.42 0.36
CA SER A 221 10.17 -28.85 0.41
C SER A 221 8.80 -29.19 -0.20
N PHE A 222 7.79 -28.30 -0.02
CA PHE A 222 6.50 -28.43 -0.68
C PHE A 222 6.62 -28.31 -2.18
N LYS A 223 7.29 -27.26 -2.67
CA LYS A 223 7.42 -26.99 -4.11
C LYS A 223 8.02 -28.20 -4.85
N GLY A 224 9.13 -28.72 -4.37
CA GLY A 224 9.90 -29.74 -5.10
C GLY A 224 10.28 -29.25 -6.50
N ASN A 225 10.71 -30.18 -7.38
CA ASN A 225 11.26 -29.79 -8.68
C ASN A 225 10.41 -30.18 -9.89
N ASN A 226 9.28 -30.86 -9.71
CA ASN A 226 8.64 -31.58 -10.81
C ASN A 226 7.29 -30.99 -11.27
N ARG A 227 6.73 -30.00 -10.57
CA ARG A 227 5.40 -29.45 -10.89
C ARG A 227 5.40 -27.93 -10.76
N LYS A 228 4.67 -27.25 -11.65
CA LYS A 228 4.46 -25.80 -11.55
C LYS A 228 3.64 -25.46 -10.31
N THR A 229 4.03 -24.44 -9.61
CA THR A 229 3.35 -23.95 -8.40
C THR A 229 2.57 -22.68 -8.70
N PHE A 230 1.27 -22.72 -8.46
CA PHE A 230 0.39 -21.57 -8.50
C PHE A 230 0.22 -20.99 -7.09
N VAL A 231 0.47 -19.69 -6.94
CA VAL A 231 0.37 -18.99 -5.65
C VAL A 231 -0.81 -18.03 -5.67
N ALA A 232 -1.84 -18.32 -4.88
CA ALA A 232 -3.00 -17.45 -4.67
C ALA A 232 -2.83 -16.65 -3.38
N GLY A 233 -2.50 -15.37 -3.48
CA GLY A 233 -2.29 -14.48 -2.35
C GLY A 233 -3.47 -13.56 -2.07
N SER A 234 -3.77 -13.33 -0.81
CA SER A 234 -4.87 -12.49 -0.33
C SER A 234 -6.23 -12.88 -0.93
N SER A 235 -6.48 -14.18 -1.09
CA SER A 235 -7.72 -14.70 -1.69
C SER A 235 -8.92 -14.49 -0.77
N TRP A 236 -10.09 -14.44 -1.39
CA TRP A 236 -11.39 -14.42 -0.77
C TRP A 236 -12.23 -15.55 -1.36
N ALA A 237 -13.33 -15.93 -0.72
CA ALA A 237 -14.19 -17.03 -1.18
C ALA A 237 -14.58 -16.94 -2.67
N PRO A 238 -14.94 -15.78 -3.25
CA PRO A 238 -15.22 -15.67 -4.68
C PRO A 238 -14.01 -15.96 -5.59
N ASP A 239 -12.80 -15.64 -5.13
CA ASP A 239 -11.56 -15.95 -5.87
C ASP A 239 -11.30 -17.46 -5.84
N GLU A 240 -11.48 -18.06 -4.67
CA GLU A 240 -11.25 -19.49 -4.40
C GLU A 240 -12.22 -20.39 -5.19
N ASP A 241 -13.46 -19.93 -5.39
CA ASP A 241 -14.48 -20.60 -6.22
C ASP A 241 -14.08 -20.68 -7.70
N ILE A 242 -13.15 -19.83 -8.15
CA ILE A 242 -12.63 -19.83 -9.51
C ILE A 242 -11.46 -20.80 -9.66
N PHE A 243 -10.42 -20.68 -8.83
CA PHE A 243 -9.18 -21.41 -9.06
C PHE A 243 -9.13 -22.81 -8.40
N ILE A 244 -9.86 -23.08 -7.32
CA ILE A 244 -9.83 -24.40 -6.66
C ILE A 244 -10.41 -25.50 -7.56
N PRO A 245 -11.53 -25.32 -8.28
CA PRO A 245 -12.02 -26.34 -9.20
C PRO A 245 -11.00 -26.70 -10.28
N TYR A 246 -10.33 -25.68 -10.86
CA TYR A 246 -9.28 -25.91 -11.85
C TYR A 246 -8.11 -26.73 -11.25
N PHE A 247 -7.64 -26.35 -10.08
CA PHE A 247 -6.58 -27.07 -9.39
C PHE A 247 -6.95 -28.53 -9.10
N ASN A 248 -8.19 -28.83 -8.72
CA ASN A 248 -8.65 -30.18 -8.45
C ASN A 248 -8.58 -31.08 -9.70
N GLU A 249 -8.69 -30.53 -10.90
CA GLU A 249 -8.67 -31.24 -12.18
C GLU A 249 -7.27 -31.34 -12.81
N HIS A 250 -6.27 -30.58 -12.28
CA HIS A 250 -4.91 -30.44 -12.84
C HIS A 250 -3.84 -30.99 -11.87
N PRO A 251 -3.61 -32.32 -11.83
CA PRO A 251 -2.62 -32.92 -10.92
C PRO A 251 -1.18 -32.56 -11.21
N GLU A 252 -0.88 -32.02 -12.42
CA GLU A 252 0.44 -31.57 -12.84
C GLU A 252 0.91 -30.27 -12.14
N MET A 253 0.06 -29.63 -11.34
CA MET A 253 0.42 -28.41 -10.63
C MET A 253 0.25 -28.54 -9.12
N LYS A 254 0.92 -27.68 -8.37
CA LYS A 254 0.78 -27.46 -6.94
C LYS A 254 0.12 -26.11 -6.68
N LEU A 255 -0.53 -25.99 -5.53
CA LEU A 255 -1.26 -24.81 -5.12
C LEU A 255 -0.79 -24.31 -3.74
N ILE A 256 -0.43 -23.03 -3.65
CA ILE A 256 -0.27 -22.36 -2.36
C ILE A 256 -1.39 -21.31 -2.23
N ILE A 257 -2.17 -21.38 -1.16
CA ILE A 257 -3.23 -20.42 -0.85
C ILE A 257 -2.83 -19.64 0.39
N ALA A 258 -2.76 -18.32 0.29
CA ALA A 258 -2.64 -17.41 1.42
C ALA A 258 -3.91 -16.55 1.51
N PRO A 259 -4.95 -16.98 2.25
CA PRO A 259 -6.22 -16.28 2.31
C PRO A 259 -6.09 -14.93 3.00
N HIS A 260 -6.92 -13.95 2.61
CA HIS A 260 -6.92 -12.64 3.25
C HIS A 260 -7.44 -12.69 4.69
N VAL A 261 -8.42 -13.54 4.94
CA VAL A 261 -9.00 -13.78 6.27
C VAL A 261 -8.56 -15.15 6.75
N ILE A 262 -7.81 -15.15 7.85
CA ILE A 262 -7.31 -16.39 8.49
C ILE A 262 -8.16 -16.66 9.72
N ASP A 263 -9.38 -17.16 9.52
CA ASP A 263 -10.22 -17.69 10.58
C ASP A 263 -10.54 -19.17 10.31
N GLU A 264 -10.88 -19.90 11.35
CA GLU A 264 -11.05 -21.36 11.28
C GLU A 264 -12.24 -21.76 10.40
N SER A 265 -13.28 -20.92 10.29
CA SER A 265 -14.45 -21.20 9.45
C SER A 265 -14.09 -21.12 7.97
N HIS A 266 -13.36 -20.05 7.59
CA HIS A 266 -12.91 -19.88 6.21
C HIS A 266 -11.86 -20.93 5.80
N LEU A 267 -10.91 -21.26 6.69
CA LEU A 267 -9.94 -22.33 6.42
C LEU A 267 -10.62 -23.68 6.19
N ARG A 268 -11.66 -24.03 6.96
CA ARG A 268 -12.45 -25.26 6.73
C ARG A 268 -13.21 -25.22 5.42
N GLU A 269 -13.73 -24.06 5.02
CA GLU A 269 -14.40 -23.89 3.74
C GLU A 269 -13.43 -24.16 2.57
N ILE A 270 -12.22 -23.57 2.61
CA ILE A 270 -11.17 -23.83 1.62
C ILE A 270 -10.83 -25.32 1.56
N ILE A 271 -10.57 -25.96 2.72
CA ILE A 271 -10.24 -27.39 2.80
C ILE A 271 -11.38 -28.25 2.24
N GLY A 272 -12.63 -27.88 2.51
CA GLY A 272 -13.80 -28.62 2.02
C GLY A 272 -13.97 -28.57 0.49
N LYS A 273 -13.45 -27.54 -0.19
CA LYS A 273 -13.45 -27.41 -1.66
C LYS A 273 -12.31 -28.19 -2.32
N LEU A 274 -11.23 -28.50 -1.59
CA LEU A 274 -10.06 -29.22 -2.10
C LEU A 274 -10.31 -30.73 -2.13
N LYS A 275 -10.00 -31.34 -3.28
CA LYS A 275 -10.12 -32.82 -3.48
C LYS A 275 -8.77 -33.54 -3.44
N ARG A 276 -7.69 -32.77 -3.31
CA ARG A 276 -6.31 -33.24 -3.34
C ARG A 276 -5.64 -33.06 -1.98
N PRO A 277 -4.58 -33.80 -1.64
CA PRO A 277 -3.89 -33.67 -0.35
C PRO A 277 -3.53 -32.22 0.01
N VAL A 278 -3.98 -31.79 1.19
CA VAL A 278 -3.77 -30.44 1.70
C VAL A 278 -3.10 -30.45 3.07
N VAL A 279 -2.22 -29.47 3.30
CA VAL A 279 -1.61 -29.22 4.61
C VAL A 279 -1.66 -27.73 4.95
N ARG A 280 -1.88 -27.40 6.22
CA ARG A 280 -1.76 -26.03 6.74
C ARG A 280 -0.31 -25.77 7.13
N TYR A 281 0.19 -24.57 6.83
CA TYR A 281 1.60 -24.22 7.09
C TYR A 281 1.99 -24.34 8.58
N THR A 282 1.10 -23.94 9.50
CA THR A 282 1.35 -24.07 10.95
C THR A 282 1.38 -25.52 11.45
N GLN A 283 0.89 -26.46 10.66
CA GLN A 283 0.84 -27.90 10.95
C GLN A 283 1.78 -28.69 10.02
N ALA A 284 2.53 -27.97 9.17
CA ALA A 284 3.42 -28.61 8.20
C ALA A 284 4.69 -29.15 8.86
N THR A 285 5.09 -30.34 8.42
CA THR A 285 6.37 -30.98 8.71
C THR A 285 7.07 -31.29 7.38
N GLU A 286 8.35 -31.60 7.41
CA GLU A 286 9.10 -31.99 6.21
C GLU A 286 8.51 -33.23 5.51
N GLU A 287 7.86 -34.12 6.26
CA GLU A 287 7.26 -35.33 5.72
C GLU A 287 5.92 -35.06 5.04
N ASN A 288 4.98 -34.41 5.75
CA ASN A 288 3.62 -34.21 5.25
C ASN A 288 3.54 -33.17 4.14
N VAL A 289 4.44 -32.17 4.15
CA VAL A 289 4.47 -31.13 3.13
C VAL A 289 4.89 -31.66 1.75
N LYS A 290 5.77 -32.67 1.71
CA LYS A 290 6.19 -33.31 0.45
C LYS A 290 5.07 -34.13 -0.20
N GLN A 291 4.14 -34.66 0.60
CA GLN A 291 3.00 -35.44 0.15
C GLN A 291 1.79 -34.57 -0.22
N ALA A 292 1.79 -33.32 0.19
CA ALA A 292 0.70 -32.39 -0.10
C ALA A 292 0.79 -31.84 -1.53
N ASP A 293 -0.38 -31.57 -2.08
CA ASP A 293 -0.57 -30.89 -3.36
C ASP A 293 -1.01 -29.43 -3.18
N CYS A 294 -1.63 -29.13 -2.03
CA CYS A 294 -2.00 -27.78 -1.63
C CYS A 294 -1.40 -27.43 -0.26
N LEU A 295 -0.81 -26.24 -0.16
CA LEU A 295 -0.31 -25.65 1.08
C LEU A 295 -1.13 -24.40 1.41
N ILE A 296 -1.84 -24.42 2.54
CA ILE A 296 -2.58 -23.24 3.03
C ILE A 296 -1.72 -22.49 4.02
N ILE A 297 -1.48 -21.22 3.75
CA ILE A 297 -0.73 -20.32 4.63
C ILE A 297 -1.69 -19.72 5.65
N ASP A 298 -1.74 -20.32 6.81
CA ASP A 298 -2.63 -19.97 7.91
C ASP A 298 -1.95 -19.09 8.98
N CYS A 299 -1.00 -18.27 8.56
CA CYS A 299 -0.32 -17.28 9.40
C CYS A 299 0.04 -16.01 8.61
N PHE A 300 0.22 -14.90 9.32
CA PHE A 300 0.56 -13.61 8.72
C PHE A 300 2.05 -13.42 8.48
N GLY A 301 2.39 -12.54 7.53
CA GLY A 301 3.75 -12.02 7.32
C GLY A 301 4.66 -12.87 6.44
N LEU A 302 4.13 -13.90 5.75
CA LEU A 302 4.90 -14.75 4.86
C LEU A 302 4.62 -14.51 3.38
N LEU A 303 3.45 -13.95 3.01
CA LEU A 303 2.97 -13.88 1.63
C LEU A 303 3.98 -13.26 0.66
N SER A 304 4.58 -12.14 1.03
CA SER A 304 5.57 -11.47 0.18
C SER A 304 6.81 -12.34 -0.12
N SER A 305 7.18 -13.25 0.78
CA SER A 305 8.28 -14.21 0.55
C SER A 305 7.82 -15.47 -0.19
N ILE A 306 6.54 -15.81 -0.11
CA ILE A 306 5.97 -17.03 -0.72
C ILE A 306 5.88 -16.92 -2.23
N TYR A 307 5.62 -15.74 -2.79
CA TYR A 307 5.54 -15.56 -4.25
C TYR A 307 6.80 -16.01 -4.99
N ARG A 308 7.98 -15.98 -4.36
CA ARG A 308 9.24 -16.47 -4.95
C ARG A 308 9.21 -17.97 -5.32
N TYR A 309 8.31 -18.74 -4.74
CA TYR A 309 8.17 -20.18 -4.97
C TYR A 309 7.16 -20.52 -6.06
N GLY A 310 6.45 -19.52 -6.58
CA GLY A 310 5.47 -19.68 -7.65
C GLY A 310 6.03 -19.47 -9.05
N GLU A 311 5.45 -20.13 -10.02
CA GLU A 311 5.61 -19.84 -11.45
C GLU A 311 4.45 -18.99 -11.99
N ILE A 312 3.28 -19.05 -11.34
CA ILE A 312 2.09 -18.27 -11.68
C ILE A 312 1.52 -17.72 -10.37
N SER A 313 1.05 -16.47 -10.39
CA SER A 313 0.42 -15.86 -9.21
C SER A 313 -0.99 -15.36 -9.48
N TYR A 314 -1.79 -15.38 -8.43
CA TYR A 314 -3.10 -14.75 -8.36
C TYR A 314 -3.14 -13.79 -7.17
N VAL A 315 -3.70 -12.60 -7.39
CA VAL A 315 -3.90 -11.60 -6.33
C VAL A 315 -5.39 -11.37 -6.14
N GLY A 316 -5.88 -11.77 -4.97
CA GLY A 316 -7.30 -11.78 -4.64
C GLY A 316 -7.91 -10.40 -4.41
N GLY A 317 -9.23 -10.42 -4.18
CA GLY A 317 -10.05 -9.25 -3.88
C GLY A 317 -10.72 -8.61 -5.10
N GLY A 318 -10.30 -8.97 -6.31
CA GLY A 318 -10.80 -8.37 -7.55
C GLY A 318 -12.24 -8.73 -7.91
N PHE A 319 -12.80 -9.78 -7.32
CA PHE A 319 -14.23 -10.11 -7.42
C PHE A 319 -15.06 -9.55 -6.26
N GLY A 320 -14.41 -8.86 -5.32
CA GLY A 320 -15.03 -8.14 -4.21
C GLY A 320 -14.90 -6.62 -4.38
N VAL A 321 -14.42 -5.95 -3.34
CA VAL A 321 -14.32 -4.47 -3.31
C VAL A 321 -13.19 -3.96 -4.19
N SER A 322 -12.01 -4.59 -4.14
CA SER A 322 -10.83 -4.20 -4.92
C SER A 322 -9.71 -5.23 -4.79
N ILE A 323 -8.82 -5.27 -5.79
CA ILE A 323 -7.61 -6.09 -5.75
C ILE A 323 -6.66 -5.66 -4.62
N HIS A 324 -5.85 -6.61 -4.16
CA HIS A 324 -4.71 -6.36 -3.28
C HIS A 324 -3.46 -5.94 -4.05
N ASN A 325 -2.31 -5.89 -3.39
CA ASN A 325 -1.06 -5.40 -3.96
C ASN A 325 -0.47 -6.38 -5.00
N THR A 326 -0.60 -6.07 -6.27
CA THR A 326 -0.10 -6.89 -7.39
C THR A 326 1.43 -6.84 -7.54
N LEU A 327 2.09 -5.79 -7.03
CA LEU A 327 3.53 -5.62 -7.15
C LEU A 327 4.33 -6.63 -6.32
N GLU A 328 3.73 -7.13 -5.22
CA GLU A 328 4.38 -8.15 -4.36
C GLU A 328 4.62 -9.48 -5.09
N ALA A 329 3.76 -9.82 -6.03
CA ALA A 329 3.93 -10.99 -6.89
C ALA A 329 4.80 -10.65 -8.10
N ALA A 330 4.51 -9.53 -8.79
CA ALA A 330 5.18 -9.11 -10.01
C ALA A 330 6.71 -8.96 -9.85
N VAL A 331 7.17 -8.52 -8.68
CA VAL A 331 8.60 -8.30 -8.40
C VAL A 331 9.45 -9.57 -8.56
N TYR A 332 8.85 -10.74 -8.38
CA TYR A 332 9.53 -12.03 -8.57
C TYR A 332 9.61 -12.49 -10.02
N GLY A 333 9.09 -11.71 -10.96
CA GLY A 333 9.12 -12.07 -12.38
C GLY A 333 8.18 -13.22 -12.73
N ILE A 334 7.01 -13.26 -12.10
CA ILE A 334 5.94 -14.20 -12.38
C ILE A 334 4.68 -13.47 -12.85
N PRO A 335 3.89 -14.01 -13.78
CA PRO A 335 2.66 -13.38 -14.24
C PRO A 335 1.66 -13.25 -13.09
N VAL A 336 0.89 -12.16 -13.10
CA VAL A 336 -0.07 -11.83 -12.04
C VAL A 336 -1.49 -11.87 -12.60
N ILE A 337 -2.31 -12.77 -12.10
CA ILE A 337 -3.73 -12.88 -12.43
C ILE A 337 -4.54 -12.16 -11.36
N PHE A 338 -5.60 -11.47 -11.74
CA PHE A 338 -6.51 -10.77 -10.82
C PHE A 338 -7.89 -10.55 -11.42
N GLY A 339 -8.88 -10.33 -10.56
CA GLY A 339 -10.27 -10.08 -10.96
C GLY A 339 -10.52 -8.65 -11.48
N PRO A 340 -11.76 -8.34 -11.93
CA PRO A 340 -12.08 -7.15 -12.72
C PRO A 340 -12.07 -5.82 -11.95
N ASN A 341 -12.22 -5.83 -10.63
CA ASN A 341 -12.25 -4.59 -9.83
C ASN A 341 -10.86 -3.99 -9.60
N ASN A 342 -10.15 -3.71 -10.69
CA ASN A 342 -8.76 -3.22 -10.68
C ASN A 342 -8.57 -1.83 -11.32
N TYR A 343 -9.60 -1.21 -11.88
CA TYR A 343 -9.53 0.02 -12.69
C TYR A 343 -8.92 1.24 -11.98
N LYS A 344 -8.97 1.30 -10.65
CA LYS A 344 -8.40 2.39 -9.85
C LYS A 344 -6.89 2.25 -9.60
N PHE A 345 -6.32 1.09 -9.90
CA PHE A 345 -4.95 0.72 -9.57
C PHE A 345 -4.06 0.88 -10.79
N LEU A 346 -3.25 1.93 -10.81
CA LEU A 346 -2.35 2.24 -11.93
C LEU A 346 -1.35 1.12 -12.18
N GLU A 347 -0.87 0.49 -11.13
CA GLU A 347 0.04 -0.66 -11.21
C GLU A 347 -0.58 -1.86 -11.93
N ALA A 348 -1.86 -2.13 -11.69
CA ALA A 348 -2.57 -3.20 -12.39
C ALA A 348 -2.81 -2.85 -13.87
N GLN A 349 -3.13 -1.58 -14.16
CA GLN A 349 -3.25 -1.13 -15.56
C GLN A 349 -1.91 -1.21 -16.29
N GLY A 350 -0.82 -0.83 -15.65
CA GLY A 350 0.53 -0.95 -16.20
C GLY A 350 0.95 -2.40 -16.43
N LEU A 351 0.65 -3.29 -15.48
CA LEU A 351 0.89 -4.73 -15.64
C LEU A 351 0.09 -5.32 -16.81
N LYS A 352 -1.16 -4.92 -17.00
CA LYS A 352 -1.95 -5.34 -18.20
C LYS A 352 -1.33 -4.81 -19.49
N ALA A 353 -0.93 -3.56 -19.50
CA ALA A 353 -0.36 -2.92 -20.69
C ALA A 353 0.96 -3.57 -21.13
N CYS A 354 1.80 -4.03 -20.18
CA CYS A 354 3.04 -4.74 -20.49
C CYS A 354 2.87 -6.26 -20.64
N GLN A 355 1.65 -6.79 -20.58
CA GLN A 355 1.37 -8.23 -20.64
C GLN A 355 2.02 -9.05 -19.52
N GLY A 356 2.29 -8.44 -18.38
CA GLY A 356 2.73 -9.09 -17.15
C GLY A 356 1.60 -9.36 -16.17
N GLY A 357 0.45 -8.70 -16.35
CA GLY A 357 -0.76 -8.86 -15.54
C GLY A 357 -1.97 -9.20 -16.38
N PHE A 358 -2.85 -10.03 -15.86
CA PHE A 358 -3.98 -10.61 -16.59
C PHE A 358 -5.27 -10.47 -15.78
N GLU A 359 -6.20 -9.69 -16.33
CA GLU A 359 -7.54 -9.57 -15.77
C GLU A 359 -8.40 -10.71 -16.25
N ILE A 360 -9.14 -11.33 -15.34
CA ILE A 360 -10.14 -12.35 -15.63
C ILE A 360 -11.54 -11.89 -15.19
N GLN A 361 -12.56 -12.29 -15.93
CA GLN A 361 -13.96 -11.98 -15.61
C GLN A 361 -14.65 -13.14 -14.87
N GLY A 362 -14.05 -14.33 -14.85
CA GLY A 362 -14.57 -15.50 -14.19
C GLY A 362 -13.79 -16.76 -14.50
N LYS A 363 -14.40 -17.92 -14.18
CA LYS A 363 -13.75 -19.23 -14.28
C LYS A 363 -13.30 -19.56 -15.72
N GLU A 364 -14.11 -19.26 -16.73
CA GLU A 364 -13.77 -19.59 -18.13
C GLU A 364 -12.51 -18.85 -18.61
N ASP A 365 -12.37 -17.57 -18.24
CA ASP A 365 -11.17 -16.80 -18.57
C ASP A 365 -9.96 -17.32 -17.82
N PHE A 366 -10.14 -17.71 -16.55
CA PHE A 366 -9.08 -18.30 -15.73
C PHE A 366 -8.60 -19.61 -16.34
N ASP A 367 -9.51 -20.53 -16.64
CA ASP A 367 -9.19 -21.83 -17.22
C ASP A 367 -8.44 -21.69 -18.54
N ARG A 368 -8.88 -20.80 -19.43
CA ARG A 368 -8.25 -20.52 -20.73
C ARG A 368 -6.83 -20.00 -20.54
N LEU A 369 -6.63 -19.06 -19.61
CA LEU A 369 -5.32 -18.47 -19.34
C LEU A 369 -4.38 -19.48 -18.71
N MET A 370 -4.85 -20.28 -17.74
CA MET A 370 -4.04 -21.31 -17.10
C MET A 370 -3.65 -22.42 -18.08
N ASN A 371 -4.56 -22.87 -18.94
CA ASN A 371 -4.26 -23.85 -19.98
C ASN A 371 -3.16 -23.32 -20.93
N LYS A 372 -3.21 -22.03 -21.27
CA LYS A 372 -2.16 -21.39 -22.07
C LYS A 372 -0.80 -21.44 -21.35
N PHE A 373 -0.75 -21.03 -20.08
CA PHE A 373 0.49 -21.02 -19.30
C PHE A 373 1.05 -22.41 -19.01
N LEU A 374 0.20 -23.41 -18.86
CA LEU A 374 0.66 -24.79 -18.64
C LEU A 374 1.18 -25.45 -19.93
N SER A 375 0.61 -25.10 -21.10
CA SER A 375 0.98 -25.68 -22.39
C SER A 375 2.11 -24.92 -23.13
N ASP A 376 2.30 -23.63 -22.83
CA ASP A 376 3.27 -22.75 -23.49
C ASP A 376 4.21 -22.09 -22.47
N GLU A 377 5.34 -22.75 -22.25
CA GLU A 377 6.36 -22.29 -21.30
C GLU A 377 7.03 -20.98 -21.72
N ALA A 378 7.18 -20.73 -23.03
CA ALA A 378 7.73 -19.48 -23.54
C ALA A 378 6.80 -18.30 -23.21
N CYS A 379 5.48 -18.48 -23.41
CA CYS A 379 4.47 -17.49 -23.05
C CYS A 379 4.46 -17.20 -21.54
N LEU A 380 4.54 -18.25 -20.71
CA LEU A 380 4.61 -18.11 -19.26
C LEU A 380 5.84 -17.31 -18.82
N HIS A 381 7.00 -17.65 -19.35
CA HIS A 381 8.27 -16.99 -19.03
C HIS A 381 8.27 -15.52 -19.49
N GLU A 382 7.77 -15.23 -20.69
CA GLU A 382 7.66 -13.87 -21.22
C GLU A 382 6.74 -13.01 -20.35
N ALA A 383 5.56 -13.53 -19.98
CA ALA A 383 4.63 -12.84 -19.10
C ALA A 383 5.25 -12.53 -17.73
N GLY A 384 5.94 -13.49 -17.14
CA GLY A 384 6.68 -13.29 -15.90
C GLY A 384 7.80 -12.25 -16.03
N LYS A 385 8.60 -12.34 -17.09
CA LYS A 385 9.65 -11.34 -17.38
C LYS A 385 9.07 -9.94 -17.50
N ASN A 386 7.97 -9.78 -18.24
CA ASN A 386 7.28 -8.51 -18.40
C ASN A 386 6.80 -7.93 -17.05
N ALA A 387 6.25 -8.76 -16.16
CA ALA A 387 5.84 -8.34 -14.83
C ALA A 387 7.04 -7.84 -13.99
N GLY A 388 8.14 -8.59 -13.97
CA GLY A 388 9.35 -8.21 -13.24
C GLY A 388 10.03 -6.96 -13.81
N ASP A 389 10.12 -6.84 -15.13
CA ASP A 389 10.69 -5.67 -15.81
C ASP A 389 9.85 -4.42 -15.54
N TYR A 390 8.52 -4.56 -15.55
CA TYR A 390 7.62 -3.46 -15.18
C TYR A 390 7.93 -2.91 -13.78
N VAL A 391 8.12 -3.79 -12.79
CA VAL A 391 8.47 -3.35 -11.43
C VAL A 391 9.82 -2.65 -11.41
N ARG A 392 10.86 -3.23 -12.01
CA ARG A 392 12.21 -2.66 -12.04
C ARG A 392 12.27 -1.30 -12.73
N ASN A 393 11.58 -1.17 -13.87
CA ASN A 393 11.61 0.05 -14.69
C ASN A 393 10.82 1.21 -14.05
N ASN A 394 9.91 0.94 -13.11
CA ASN A 394 9.15 1.97 -12.40
C ASN A 394 9.68 2.29 -11.00
N ALA A 395 10.76 1.65 -10.58
CA ALA A 395 11.45 1.94 -9.32
C ALA A 395 12.39 3.17 -9.44
N GLY A 396 12.96 3.59 -8.31
CA GLY A 396 13.88 4.74 -8.23
C GLY A 396 13.23 6.02 -7.70
N ALA A 397 11.99 5.93 -7.21
CA ALA A 397 11.30 7.07 -6.61
C ALA A 397 12.03 7.59 -5.36
N LEU A 398 12.51 6.70 -4.50
CA LEU A 398 13.22 7.06 -3.28
C LEU A 398 14.51 7.83 -3.56
N GLU A 399 15.31 7.38 -4.50
CA GLU A 399 16.56 8.06 -4.85
C GLU A 399 16.30 9.49 -5.34
N LYS A 400 15.32 9.68 -6.22
CA LYS A 400 14.93 11.02 -6.71
C LYS A 400 14.45 11.93 -5.59
N ILE A 401 13.67 11.41 -4.64
CA ILE A 401 13.20 12.18 -3.47
C ILE A 401 14.39 12.56 -2.60
N MET A 402 15.24 11.61 -2.23
CA MET A 402 16.39 11.84 -1.36
C MET A 402 17.41 12.83 -1.95
N ASN A 403 17.61 12.82 -3.26
CA ASN A 403 18.48 13.76 -3.95
C ASN A 403 17.93 15.19 -4.02
N THR A 404 16.61 15.36 -3.82
CA THR A 404 15.95 16.68 -3.89
C THR A 404 15.74 17.28 -2.50
N VAL A 405 15.53 16.45 -1.48
CA VAL A 405 15.29 16.89 -0.10
C VAL A 405 16.62 17.19 0.58
N SER A 406 16.79 18.43 1.05
CA SER A 406 17.98 18.86 1.80
C SER A 406 17.78 18.54 3.30
N LEU A 407 18.30 17.40 3.77
CA LEU A 407 18.28 16.95 5.17
C LEU A 407 19.56 17.33 5.93
#